data_4fdee0b4b12eb4e582d92163e4975fae
#
_entry.id   4fdee0b4b12eb4e582d92163e4975fae
#
_cell.length_a   1.000
_cell.length_b   1.000
_cell.length_c   1.000
_cell.angle_alpha   90.00
_cell.angle_beta   90.00
_cell.angle_gamma   90.00
#
_symmetry.space_group_name_H-M   'P 1'
#
loop_
_entity.id
_entity.type
_entity.pdbx_description
1 polymer ?
#
loop_
_entity_poly.entity_id
_entity_poly.type
_entity_poly.pdbx_seq_one_letter_code
_entity_poly.pdbx_strand_id
1 'polypeptide(L)'
;MKRTGFLYDDRFLLHKTGPYHPEVPERLTAVFQGIEEGGLLDKLVRITASPADMKWIHAVHAADYVKRFEATCRANKQMFESPDNQMCADTYEVALLAVGGILETARRVMAGELDNAFCAVRPPGHHAETNQAMGFCYFNNIAVAARYLQQEWGLHRVGIVDFDVHHGNGTQHIFEEDAGVYYYSIHQHPTFAYPGTGREFEYGRGAGYGFTKNSPVLPGQGDEDWKRLIERDLFPAFEGFKPEFILVSAGFDAHRDDDMSDIQLSTECYSWIMQQLVGMANTYTGGRIISVLEGGYSLRRLPELARNHVEILLNG
;
A
#
# COMPACT_ATOMS: atom_id res chain seq x y z
N MET A 1 -13.97 12.56 -16.80
CA MET A 1 -13.84 11.99 -15.45
C MET A 1 -13.52 10.53 -15.61
N LYS A 2 -12.53 10.01 -14.92
CA LYS A 2 -12.12 8.60 -14.96
C LYS A 2 -13.17 7.71 -14.27
N ARG A 3 -13.27 6.44 -14.70
CA ARG A 3 -14.03 5.41 -13.99
C ARG A 3 -13.17 4.90 -12.83
N THR A 4 -13.18 5.60 -11.72
CA THR A 4 -12.36 5.30 -10.55
C THR A 4 -13.06 4.30 -9.64
N GLY A 5 -12.40 3.18 -9.39
CA GLY A 5 -12.86 2.17 -8.43
C GLY A 5 -12.62 2.60 -6.98
N PHE A 6 -13.54 2.24 -6.10
CA PHE A 6 -13.38 2.40 -4.66
C PHE A 6 -13.71 1.09 -3.94
N LEU A 7 -12.66 0.47 -3.42
CA LEU A 7 -12.79 -0.70 -2.56
C LEU A 7 -12.90 -0.25 -1.11
N TYR A 8 -14.05 -0.49 -0.53
CA TYR A 8 -14.35 -0.34 0.90
C TYR A 8 -15.41 -1.38 1.27
N ASP A 9 -15.22 -2.04 2.39
CA ASP A 9 -16.15 -3.04 2.91
C ASP A 9 -16.18 -2.95 4.44
N ASP A 10 -17.40 -2.89 5.03
CA ASP A 10 -17.55 -2.79 6.49
C ASP A 10 -16.95 -4.00 7.22
N ARG A 11 -16.79 -5.13 6.55
CA ARG A 11 -16.13 -6.31 7.13
C ARG A 11 -14.66 -6.07 7.47
N PHE A 12 -13.99 -5.09 6.84
CA PHE A 12 -12.63 -4.70 7.22
C PHE A 12 -12.56 -4.12 8.65
N LEU A 13 -13.68 -3.61 9.17
CA LEU A 13 -13.79 -3.11 10.55
C LEU A 13 -13.79 -4.26 11.58
N LEU A 14 -13.99 -5.51 11.16
CA LEU A 14 -13.95 -6.68 12.04
C LEU A 14 -12.54 -7.05 12.48
N HIS A 15 -11.50 -6.63 11.75
CA HIS A 15 -10.13 -6.71 12.25
C HIS A 15 -9.95 -5.71 13.40
N LYS A 16 -9.91 -6.24 14.62
CA LYS A 16 -9.78 -5.46 15.85
C LYS A 16 -8.42 -5.68 16.48
N THR A 17 -7.76 -4.58 16.72
CA THR A 17 -6.53 -4.44 17.48
C THR A 17 -6.86 -4.05 18.93
N GLY A 18 -5.86 -4.01 19.81
CA GLY A 18 -6.08 -3.60 21.20
C GLY A 18 -6.41 -2.09 21.33
N PRO A 19 -6.90 -1.65 22.50
CA PRO A 19 -7.47 -0.32 22.70
C PRO A 19 -6.47 0.84 22.57
N TYR A 20 -5.17 0.56 22.63
CA TYR A 20 -4.10 1.57 22.49
C TYR A 20 -3.27 1.36 21.21
N HIS A 21 -3.75 0.51 20.31
CA HIS A 21 -3.08 0.26 19.06
C HIS A 21 -3.36 1.39 18.06
N PRO A 22 -2.37 1.91 17.33
CA PRO A 22 -2.60 3.01 16.38
C PRO A 22 -3.42 2.56 15.16
N GLU A 23 -3.25 1.31 14.71
CA GLU A 23 -3.98 0.74 13.57
C GLU A 23 -5.38 0.27 14.02
N VAL A 24 -6.29 1.23 14.27
CA VAL A 24 -7.66 0.99 14.73
C VAL A 24 -8.67 0.98 13.57
N PRO A 25 -9.84 0.30 13.72
CA PRO A 25 -10.90 0.31 12.71
C PRO A 25 -11.37 1.71 12.32
N GLU A 26 -11.34 2.65 13.22
CA GLU A 26 -11.75 4.05 13.01
C GLU A 26 -10.95 4.76 11.91
N ARG A 27 -9.74 4.30 11.59
CA ARG A 27 -8.96 4.80 10.44
C ARG A 27 -9.75 4.65 9.14
N LEU A 28 -10.34 3.48 8.93
CA LEU A 28 -11.11 3.21 7.72
C LEU A 28 -12.43 3.97 7.69
N THR A 29 -13.08 4.13 8.85
CA THR A 29 -14.26 4.98 8.99
C THR A 29 -13.93 6.44 8.64
N ALA A 30 -12.79 6.96 9.10
CA ALA A 30 -12.33 8.30 8.79
C ALA A 30 -12.07 8.50 7.29
N VAL A 31 -11.44 7.52 6.63
CA VAL A 31 -11.25 7.52 5.17
C VAL A 31 -12.60 7.57 4.45
N PHE A 32 -13.53 6.71 4.81
CA PHE A 32 -14.87 6.67 4.21
C PHE A 32 -15.60 8.00 4.39
N GLN A 33 -15.60 8.55 5.61
CA GLN A 33 -16.21 9.83 5.94
C GLN A 33 -15.67 10.96 5.07
N GLY A 34 -14.35 11.03 4.86
CA GLY A 34 -13.75 12.08 4.01
C GLY A 34 -14.24 12.02 2.56
N ILE A 35 -14.42 10.81 2.02
CA ILE A 35 -14.93 10.58 0.65
C ILE A 35 -16.42 10.94 0.57
N GLU A 36 -17.21 10.58 1.59
CA GLU A 36 -18.64 10.87 1.68
C GLU A 36 -18.90 12.37 1.81
N GLU A 37 -18.24 13.05 2.74
CA GLU A 37 -18.34 14.50 2.97
C GLU A 37 -17.87 15.31 1.75
N GLY A 38 -16.92 14.76 0.98
CA GLY A 38 -16.48 15.31 -0.30
C GLY A 38 -17.50 15.16 -1.44
N GLY A 39 -18.60 14.44 -1.24
CA GLY A 39 -19.60 14.17 -2.28
C GLY A 39 -19.04 13.33 -3.42
N LEU A 40 -18.10 12.43 -3.13
CA LEU A 40 -17.41 11.63 -4.14
C LEU A 40 -18.04 10.24 -4.34
N LEU A 41 -18.80 9.72 -3.38
CA LEU A 41 -19.32 8.35 -3.43
C LEU A 41 -20.11 8.03 -4.70
N ASP A 42 -20.95 8.97 -5.17
CA ASP A 42 -21.76 8.80 -6.38
C ASP A 42 -20.94 8.87 -7.69
N LYS A 43 -19.68 9.32 -7.60
CA LYS A 43 -18.74 9.41 -8.73
C LYS A 43 -17.83 8.20 -8.84
N LEU A 44 -17.85 7.35 -7.82
CA LEU A 44 -16.96 6.18 -7.69
C LEU A 44 -17.70 4.89 -8.04
N VAL A 45 -16.98 3.96 -8.64
CA VAL A 45 -17.48 2.62 -8.88
C VAL A 45 -17.14 1.75 -7.67
N ARG A 46 -18.14 1.38 -6.90
CA ARG A 46 -17.95 0.51 -5.73
C ARG A 46 -17.47 -0.88 -6.14
N ILE A 47 -16.52 -1.39 -5.38
CA ILE A 47 -15.95 -2.73 -5.58
C ILE A 47 -16.37 -3.60 -4.39
N THR A 48 -16.94 -4.77 -4.70
CA THR A 48 -17.31 -5.76 -3.68
C THR A 48 -16.13 -6.67 -3.41
N ALA A 49 -15.72 -6.79 -2.15
CA ALA A 49 -14.66 -7.69 -1.75
C ALA A 49 -15.16 -9.14 -1.61
N SER A 50 -14.34 -10.09 -2.06
CA SER A 50 -14.47 -11.51 -1.78
C SER A 50 -13.12 -12.05 -1.31
N PRO A 51 -13.08 -13.09 -0.45
CA PRO A 51 -11.80 -13.65 -0.01
C PRO A 51 -10.92 -14.09 -1.19
N ALA A 52 -9.62 -13.87 -1.06
CA ALA A 52 -8.65 -14.27 -2.08
C ALA A 52 -8.60 -15.80 -2.23
N ASP A 53 -8.39 -16.27 -3.46
CA ASP A 53 -7.98 -17.66 -3.70
C ASP A 53 -6.58 -17.87 -3.09
N MET A 54 -6.44 -18.95 -2.34
CA MET A 54 -5.19 -19.29 -1.64
C MET A 54 -3.99 -19.43 -2.57
N LYS A 55 -4.20 -19.73 -3.86
CA LYS A 55 -3.12 -19.77 -4.85
C LYS A 55 -2.36 -18.45 -4.92
N TRP A 56 -3.07 -17.31 -4.76
CA TRP A 56 -2.47 -15.98 -4.81
C TRP A 56 -1.75 -15.62 -3.50
N ILE A 57 -2.30 -16.04 -2.37
CA ILE A 57 -1.60 -15.90 -1.09
C ILE A 57 -0.28 -16.69 -1.12
N HIS A 58 -0.32 -17.92 -1.63
CA HIS A 58 0.88 -18.77 -1.75
C HIS A 58 1.86 -18.35 -2.86
N ALA A 59 1.47 -17.45 -3.76
CA ALA A 59 2.42 -16.84 -4.70
C ALA A 59 3.43 -15.90 -4.00
N VAL A 60 3.14 -15.49 -2.76
CA VAL A 60 3.95 -14.57 -1.96
C VAL A 60 4.35 -15.19 -0.63
N HIS A 61 3.41 -15.81 0.07
CA HIS A 61 3.59 -16.29 1.44
C HIS A 61 3.79 -17.80 1.53
N ALA A 62 4.70 -18.21 2.39
CA ALA A 62 4.98 -19.61 2.66
C ALA A 62 3.75 -20.31 3.29
N ALA A 63 3.47 -21.53 2.86
CA ALA A 63 2.27 -22.27 3.27
C ALA A 63 2.21 -22.56 4.78
N ASP A 64 3.35 -22.77 5.43
CA ASP A 64 3.42 -22.99 6.88
C ASP A 64 3.16 -21.69 7.67
N TYR A 65 3.61 -20.54 7.17
CA TYR A 65 3.28 -19.22 7.72
C TYR A 65 1.77 -18.98 7.70
N VAL A 66 1.14 -19.17 6.54
CA VAL A 66 -0.31 -18.99 6.38
C VAL A 66 -1.10 -19.88 7.33
N LYS A 67 -0.69 -21.16 7.48
CA LYS A 67 -1.31 -22.10 8.42
C LYS A 67 -1.14 -21.68 9.88
N ARG A 68 0.04 -21.17 10.26
CA ARG A 68 0.26 -20.65 11.62
C ARG A 68 -0.62 -19.44 11.91
N PHE A 69 -0.72 -18.51 10.96
CA PHE A 69 -1.57 -17.32 11.10
C PHE A 69 -3.05 -17.71 11.26
N GLU A 70 -3.58 -18.54 10.37
CA GLU A 70 -4.96 -19.06 10.47
C GLU A 70 -5.22 -19.75 11.82
N ALA A 71 -4.33 -20.66 12.22
CA ALA A 71 -4.47 -21.38 13.49
C ALA A 71 -4.45 -20.45 14.72
N THR A 72 -3.64 -19.38 14.65
CA THR A 72 -3.53 -18.39 15.73
C THR A 72 -4.83 -17.56 15.86
N CYS A 73 -5.42 -17.16 14.73
CA CYS A 73 -6.73 -16.49 14.71
C CYS A 73 -7.84 -17.42 15.24
N ARG A 74 -7.91 -18.66 14.76
CA ARG A 74 -8.89 -19.66 15.23
C ARG A 74 -8.77 -19.96 16.74
N ALA A 75 -7.57 -19.87 17.29
CA ALA A 75 -7.33 -19.99 18.73
C ALA A 75 -7.67 -18.70 19.51
N ASN A 76 -8.20 -17.68 18.85
CA ASN A 76 -8.57 -16.37 19.41
C ASN A 76 -7.43 -15.72 20.21
N LYS A 77 -6.18 -15.83 19.69
CA LYS A 77 -5.04 -15.13 20.27
C LYS A 77 -5.12 -13.64 19.96
N GLN A 78 -4.50 -12.82 20.80
CA GLN A 78 -4.56 -11.37 20.70
C GLN A 78 -3.39 -10.78 19.92
N MET A 79 -2.39 -11.61 19.53
CA MET A 79 -1.21 -11.19 18.76
C MET A 79 -0.64 -12.36 17.96
N PHE A 80 0.06 -12.03 16.89
CA PHE A 80 0.76 -12.98 16.04
C PHE A 80 2.22 -12.58 15.84
N GLU A 81 3.14 -13.46 16.23
CA GLU A 81 4.61 -13.37 16.14
C GLU A 81 5.26 -12.21 16.91
N SER A 82 4.66 -11.03 16.97
CA SER A 82 5.17 -9.90 17.74
C SER A 82 4.03 -9.14 18.43
N PRO A 83 4.32 -8.39 19.52
CA PRO A 83 3.33 -7.54 20.18
C PRO A 83 2.70 -6.46 19.28
N ASP A 84 3.41 -6.05 18.22
CA ASP A 84 2.93 -5.05 17.26
C ASP A 84 1.80 -5.58 16.38
N ASN A 85 1.78 -6.89 16.15
CA ASN A 85 0.78 -7.53 15.30
C ASN A 85 -0.42 -7.99 16.13
N GLN A 86 -1.17 -7.01 16.68
CA GLN A 86 -2.36 -7.28 17.47
C GLN A 86 -3.54 -7.66 16.57
N MET A 87 -4.25 -8.71 16.96
CA MET A 87 -5.28 -9.33 16.13
C MET A 87 -6.47 -9.84 16.95
N CYS A 88 -7.50 -10.25 16.24
CA CYS A 88 -8.66 -10.96 16.77
C CYS A 88 -8.99 -12.21 15.95
N ALA A 89 -10.04 -12.93 16.31
CA ALA A 89 -10.45 -14.14 15.59
C ALA A 89 -10.77 -13.90 14.11
N ASP A 90 -11.28 -12.71 13.76
CA ASP A 90 -11.70 -12.36 12.40
C ASP A 90 -10.54 -11.91 11.50
N THR A 91 -9.34 -11.64 12.06
CA THR A 91 -8.24 -11.00 11.34
C THR A 91 -7.80 -11.78 10.11
N TYR A 92 -7.74 -13.11 10.17
CA TYR A 92 -7.36 -13.95 9.03
C TYR A 92 -8.33 -13.81 7.86
N GLU A 93 -9.63 -13.91 8.12
CA GLU A 93 -10.67 -13.77 7.10
C GLU A 93 -10.71 -12.36 6.52
N VAL A 94 -10.52 -11.35 7.37
CA VAL A 94 -10.45 -9.95 6.93
C VAL A 94 -9.21 -9.71 6.05
N ALA A 95 -8.07 -10.28 6.39
CA ALA A 95 -6.86 -10.18 5.57
C ALA A 95 -7.04 -10.85 4.20
N LEU A 96 -7.68 -12.02 4.14
CA LEU A 96 -8.04 -12.66 2.87
C LEU A 96 -9.01 -11.82 2.04
N LEU A 97 -9.96 -11.17 2.71
CA LEU A 97 -10.94 -10.30 2.07
C LEU A 97 -10.28 -9.04 1.48
N ALA A 98 -9.33 -8.45 2.19
CA ALA A 98 -8.57 -7.29 1.71
C ALA A 98 -7.79 -7.62 0.43
N VAL A 99 -7.01 -8.69 0.46
CA VAL A 99 -6.28 -9.18 -0.74
C VAL A 99 -7.26 -9.45 -1.88
N GLY A 100 -8.32 -10.22 -1.64
CA GLY A 100 -9.27 -10.60 -2.70
C GLY A 100 -9.98 -9.40 -3.33
N GLY A 101 -10.32 -8.38 -2.55
CA GLY A 101 -10.87 -7.13 -3.06
C GLY A 101 -9.88 -6.36 -3.94
N ILE A 102 -8.60 -6.35 -3.58
CA ILE A 102 -7.55 -5.74 -4.38
C ILE A 102 -7.35 -6.50 -5.70
N LEU A 103 -7.36 -7.83 -5.67
CA LEU A 103 -7.25 -8.65 -6.90
C LEU A 103 -8.45 -8.42 -7.84
N GLU A 104 -9.67 -8.32 -7.32
CA GLU A 104 -10.84 -7.97 -8.13
C GLU A 104 -10.71 -6.55 -8.70
N THR A 105 -10.16 -5.61 -7.94
CA THR A 105 -9.85 -4.26 -8.42
C THR A 105 -8.86 -4.32 -9.59
N ALA A 106 -7.77 -5.07 -9.44
CA ALA A 106 -6.76 -5.25 -10.48
C ALA A 106 -7.34 -5.90 -11.74
N ARG A 107 -8.17 -6.94 -11.57
CA ARG A 107 -8.89 -7.58 -12.68
C ARG A 107 -9.74 -6.57 -13.46
N ARG A 108 -10.50 -5.73 -12.76
CA ARG A 108 -11.39 -4.75 -13.40
C ARG A 108 -10.63 -3.64 -14.12
N VAL A 109 -9.49 -3.20 -13.57
CA VAL A 109 -8.61 -2.23 -14.26
C VAL A 109 -7.99 -2.87 -15.50
N MET A 110 -7.50 -4.08 -15.41
CA MET A 110 -6.93 -4.81 -16.56
C MET A 110 -7.96 -5.12 -17.64
N ALA A 111 -9.20 -5.44 -17.27
CA ALA A 111 -10.31 -5.66 -18.21
C ALA A 111 -10.85 -4.34 -18.83
N GLY A 112 -10.34 -3.19 -18.43
CA GLY A 112 -10.81 -1.88 -18.89
C GLY A 112 -12.20 -1.51 -18.39
N GLU A 113 -12.69 -2.15 -17.34
CA GLU A 113 -13.93 -1.79 -16.64
C GLU A 113 -13.73 -0.56 -15.75
N LEU A 114 -12.51 -0.37 -15.24
CA LEU A 114 -12.04 0.78 -14.45
C LEU A 114 -10.79 1.36 -15.11
N ASP A 115 -10.56 2.65 -14.90
CA ASP A 115 -9.34 3.31 -15.35
C ASP A 115 -8.26 3.29 -14.24
N ASN A 116 -8.67 3.47 -12.99
CA ASN A 116 -7.83 3.45 -11.80
C ASN A 116 -8.67 3.10 -10.55
N ALA A 117 -8.03 3.00 -9.37
CA ALA A 117 -8.77 2.76 -8.14
C ALA A 117 -8.01 3.16 -6.87
N PHE A 118 -8.78 3.39 -5.78
CA PHE A 118 -8.30 3.43 -4.41
C PHE A 118 -8.91 2.28 -3.61
N CYS A 119 -8.04 1.50 -2.95
CA CYS A 119 -8.41 0.38 -2.09
C CYS A 119 -8.20 0.78 -0.63
N ALA A 120 -9.29 1.17 0.03
CA ALA A 120 -9.32 1.47 1.45
C ALA A 120 -9.52 0.16 2.23
N VAL A 121 -8.42 -0.51 2.54
CA VAL A 121 -8.42 -1.84 3.19
C VAL A 121 -7.75 -1.81 4.55
N ARG A 122 -8.04 -2.80 5.37
CA ARG A 122 -7.36 -3.20 6.60
C ARG A 122 -7.35 -4.73 6.69
N PRO A 123 -6.30 -5.34 7.30
CA PRO A 123 -5.03 -4.75 7.75
C PRO A 123 -4.14 -4.24 6.61
N PRO A 124 -3.12 -3.40 6.89
CA PRO A 124 -2.11 -3.00 5.92
C PRO A 124 -1.22 -4.18 5.51
N GLY A 125 -0.30 -3.99 4.55
CA GLY A 125 0.41 -5.12 3.96
C GLY A 125 1.91 -4.99 3.75
N HIS A 126 2.47 -3.80 3.53
CA HIS A 126 3.80 -3.62 2.98
C HIS A 126 4.97 -4.14 3.85
N HIS A 127 4.76 -4.34 5.16
CA HIS A 127 5.76 -4.93 6.06
C HIS A 127 5.74 -6.45 6.10
N ALA A 128 4.65 -7.11 5.66
CA ALA A 128 4.54 -8.56 5.73
C ALA A 128 5.56 -9.24 4.81
N GLU A 129 6.41 -10.06 5.40
CA GLU A 129 7.42 -10.88 4.72
C GLU A 129 6.82 -12.17 4.17
N THR A 130 7.58 -12.92 3.39
CA THR A 130 7.13 -14.23 2.88
C THR A 130 6.69 -15.19 3.99
N ASN A 131 7.32 -15.13 5.15
CA ASN A 131 7.11 -16.09 6.25
C ASN A 131 6.99 -15.45 7.64
N GLN A 132 6.77 -14.13 7.69
CA GLN A 132 6.69 -13.38 8.96
C GLN A 132 5.73 -12.21 8.84
N ALA A 133 4.88 -12.03 9.86
CA ALA A 133 4.07 -10.83 10.06
C ALA A 133 4.92 -9.73 10.73
N MET A 134 4.82 -8.51 10.24
CA MET A 134 5.56 -7.36 10.79
C MET A 134 4.71 -6.08 10.65
N GLY A 135 4.90 -5.12 11.56
CA GLY A 135 4.37 -3.75 11.40
C GLY A 135 2.88 -3.69 11.10
N PHE A 136 2.06 -4.42 11.86
CA PHE A 136 0.60 -4.50 11.70
C PHE A 136 0.13 -5.26 10.45
N CYS A 137 1.06 -5.79 9.63
CA CYS A 137 0.81 -6.43 8.35
C CYS A 137 0.88 -7.96 8.47
N TYR A 138 -0.10 -8.64 7.84
CA TYR A 138 -0.20 -10.10 7.87
C TYR A 138 0.00 -10.72 6.48
N PHE A 139 -0.71 -10.23 5.45
CA PHE A 139 -0.42 -10.54 4.07
C PHE A 139 0.08 -9.28 3.35
N ASN A 140 1.06 -9.44 2.49
CA ASN A 140 1.56 -8.32 1.70
C ASN A 140 0.61 -8.06 0.52
N ASN A 141 -0.36 -7.19 0.77
CA ASN A 141 -1.45 -6.87 -0.13
C ASN A 141 -0.95 -6.49 -1.53
N ILE A 142 0.03 -5.59 -1.57
CA ILE A 142 0.56 -5.03 -2.82
C ILE A 142 1.43 -6.05 -3.57
N ALA A 143 2.19 -6.87 -2.83
CA ALA A 143 3.01 -7.91 -3.44
C ALA A 143 2.15 -9.02 -4.06
N VAL A 144 1.06 -9.41 -3.40
CA VAL A 144 0.11 -10.37 -3.98
C VAL A 144 -0.54 -9.80 -5.25
N ALA A 145 -0.90 -8.51 -5.25
CA ALA A 145 -1.43 -7.85 -6.45
C ALA A 145 -0.40 -7.81 -7.59
N ALA A 146 0.87 -7.53 -7.30
CA ALA A 146 1.92 -7.53 -8.31
C ALA A 146 2.14 -8.93 -8.92
N ARG A 147 2.20 -9.99 -8.09
CA ARG A 147 2.26 -11.38 -8.57
C ARG A 147 1.05 -11.77 -9.40
N TYR A 148 -0.14 -11.35 -9.00
CA TYR A 148 -1.36 -11.55 -9.78
C TYR A 148 -1.27 -10.90 -11.17
N LEU A 149 -0.82 -9.66 -11.24
CA LEU A 149 -0.65 -8.94 -12.51
C LEU A 149 0.38 -9.63 -13.41
N GLN A 150 1.49 -10.12 -12.85
CA GLN A 150 2.50 -10.86 -13.60
C GLN A 150 1.97 -12.21 -14.11
N GLN A 151 1.35 -13.01 -13.25
CA GLN A 151 1.02 -14.41 -13.56
C GLN A 151 -0.32 -14.58 -14.28
N GLU A 152 -1.34 -13.80 -13.93
CA GLU A 152 -2.67 -13.92 -14.57
C GLU A 152 -2.80 -13.06 -15.84
N TRP A 153 -2.12 -11.89 -15.86
CA TRP A 153 -2.22 -10.93 -16.96
C TRP A 153 -0.95 -10.84 -17.82
N GLY A 154 0.10 -11.57 -17.46
CA GLY A 154 1.34 -11.63 -18.22
C GLY A 154 2.13 -10.32 -18.26
N LEU A 155 1.96 -9.43 -17.28
CA LEU A 155 2.73 -8.19 -17.24
C LEU A 155 4.18 -8.47 -16.89
N HIS A 156 5.08 -7.85 -17.62
CA HIS A 156 6.52 -8.00 -17.43
C HIS A 156 7.15 -6.89 -16.57
N ARG A 157 6.47 -5.76 -16.42
CA ARG A 157 6.99 -4.58 -15.71
C ARG A 157 5.91 -3.96 -14.84
N VAL A 158 5.94 -4.27 -13.55
CA VAL A 158 5.05 -3.66 -12.55
C VAL A 158 5.86 -2.67 -11.71
N GLY A 159 5.46 -1.40 -11.69
CA GLY A 159 6.03 -0.39 -10.80
C GLY A 159 5.29 -0.38 -9.46
N ILE A 160 6.01 -0.47 -8.35
CA ILE A 160 5.47 -0.28 -7.01
C ILE A 160 6.09 0.99 -6.43
N VAL A 161 5.24 1.93 -6.03
CA VAL A 161 5.65 3.15 -5.32
C VAL A 161 5.08 3.11 -3.92
N ASP A 162 5.96 3.14 -2.94
CA ASP A 162 5.63 3.12 -1.52
C ASP A 162 6.01 4.47 -0.90
N PHE A 163 5.01 5.23 -0.46
CA PHE A 163 5.21 6.51 0.20
C PHE A 163 4.69 6.52 1.66
N ASP A 164 4.42 5.34 2.23
CA ASP A 164 4.31 5.19 3.67
C ASP A 164 5.59 5.70 4.34
N VAL A 165 5.47 6.30 5.51
CA VAL A 165 6.65 6.84 6.21
C VAL A 165 7.60 5.76 6.70
N HIS A 166 7.12 4.52 6.79
CA HIS A 166 7.92 3.35 7.11
C HIS A 166 8.37 2.63 5.85
N HIS A 167 9.58 2.12 5.85
CA HIS A 167 10.07 1.30 4.74
C HIS A 167 9.26 0.01 4.61
N GLY A 168 8.71 -0.27 3.43
CA GLY A 168 8.00 -1.52 3.12
C GLY A 168 8.96 -2.70 2.92
N ASN A 169 9.59 -3.13 4.01
CA ASN A 169 10.60 -4.19 4.01
C ASN A 169 10.10 -5.49 3.37
N GLY A 170 8.85 -5.88 3.65
CA GLY A 170 8.25 -7.08 3.07
C GLY A 170 8.16 -6.99 1.56
N THR A 171 7.68 -5.87 1.03
CA THR A 171 7.58 -5.65 -0.41
C THR A 171 8.97 -5.67 -1.06
N GLN A 172 9.96 -4.97 -0.48
CA GLN A 172 11.33 -4.98 -0.97
C GLN A 172 11.90 -6.40 -1.04
N HIS A 173 11.85 -7.16 0.06
CA HIS A 173 12.46 -8.49 0.13
C HIS A 173 11.78 -9.51 -0.81
N ILE A 174 10.46 -9.41 -1.01
CA ILE A 174 9.72 -10.29 -1.93
C ILE A 174 10.18 -10.08 -3.39
N PHE A 175 10.58 -8.86 -3.75
CA PHE A 175 10.93 -8.52 -5.13
C PHE A 175 12.42 -8.21 -5.35
N GLU A 176 13.28 -8.29 -4.34
CA GLU A 176 14.69 -7.89 -4.47
C GLU A 176 15.50 -8.70 -5.51
N GLU A 177 15.00 -9.87 -5.95
CA GLU A 177 15.60 -10.71 -7.00
C GLU A 177 14.80 -10.70 -8.33
N ASP A 178 13.72 -9.89 -8.42
CA ASP A 178 12.80 -9.88 -9.55
C ASP A 178 12.94 -8.60 -10.40
N ALA A 179 13.54 -8.71 -11.58
CA ALA A 179 13.66 -7.61 -12.53
C ALA A 179 12.32 -7.17 -13.17
N GLY A 180 11.25 -7.93 -13.01
CA GLY A 180 9.90 -7.61 -13.48
C GLY A 180 9.12 -6.67 -12.57
N VAL A 181 9.67 -6.36 -11.38
CA VAL A 181 9.07 -5.39 -10.45
C VAL A 181 10.09 -4.32 -10.09
N TYR A 182 9.74 -3.06 -10.35
CA TYR A 182 10.52 -1.94 -9.82
C TYR A 182 9.88 -1.45 -8.52
N TYR A 183 10.60 -1.56 -7.41
CA TYR A 183 10.18 -1.08 -6.11
C TYR A 183 10.87 0.23 -5.77
N TYR A 184 10.09 1.30 -5.59
CA TYR A 184 10.55 2.57 -5.07
C TYR A 184 9.90 2.84 -3.72
N SER A 185 10.71 3.18 -2.71
CA SER A 185 10.21 3.58 -1.40
C SER A 185 10.85 4.90 -0.97
N ILE A 186 10.01 5.83 -0.46
CA ILE A 186 10.45 7.04 0.22
C ILE A 186 9.90 7.01 1.64
N HIS A 187 10.80 7.09 2.64
CA HIS A 187 10.45 6.82 4.03
C HIS A 187 11.42 7.52 5.00
N GLN A 188 11.06 7.60 6.26
CA GLN A 188 11.96 8.12 7.29
C GLN A 188 13.21 7.22 7.41
N HIS A 189 14.36 7.83 7.52
CA HIS A 189 15.66 7.15 7.52
C HIS A 189 15.71 6.02 8.57
N PRO A 190 16.15 4.80 8.19
CA PRO A 190 16.06 3.58 9.01
C PRO A 190 16.84 3.61 10.33
N THR A 191 17.74 4.57 10.51
CA THR A 191 18.40 4.80 11.82
C THR A 191 17.43 5.36 12.87
N PHE A 192 16.33 5.98 12.45
CA PHE A 192 15.39 6.70 13.32
C PHE A 192 13.98 6.12 13.27
N ALA A 193 13.70 5.21 12.36
CA ALA A 193 12.37 4.65 12.16
C ALA A 193 12.37 3.12 12.00
N TYR A 194 11.25 2.52 12.38
CA TYR A 194 10.92 1.13 12.05
C TYR A 194 10.86 0.95 10.52
N PRO A 195 11.23 -0.20 9.97
CA PRO A 195 11.76 -1.40 10.61
C PRO A 195 13.30 -1.41 10.73
N GLY A 196 14.00 -0.34 10.38
CA GLY A 196 15.45 -0.26 10.42
C GLY A 196 16.16 -0.70 9.12
N THR A 197 15.40 -0.94 8.04
CA THR A 197 15.86 -1.28 6.68
C THR A 197 15.48 -0.20 5.68
N GLY A 198 15.88 -0.32 4.42
CA GLY A 198 15.58 0.67 3.37
C GLY A 198 16.65 1.75 3.23
N ARG A 199 17.93 1.35 3.34
CA ARG A 199 19.03 2.28 3.10
C ARG A 199 19.19 2.58 1.61
N GLU A 200 19.73 3.74 1.30
CA GLU A 200 19.96 4.20 -0.07
C GLU A 200 20.80 3.26 -0.94
N PHE A 201 21.60 2.40 -0.33
CA PHE A 201 22.46 1.42 -1.02
C PHE A 201 21.85 0.00 -1.11
N GLU A 202 20.61 -0.18 -0.72
CA GLU A 202 19.86 -1.43 -0.93
C GLU A 202 19.22 -1.37 -2.33
N TYR A 203 19.87 -2.01 -3.31
CA TYR A 203 19.51 -1.93 -4.74
C TYR A 203 18.86 -3.20 -5.30
N GLY A 204 18.48 -4.16 -4.44
CA GLY A 204 18.08 -5.50 -4.86
C GLY A 204 19.25 -6.44 -5.06
N ARG A 205 18.98 -7.66 -5.53
CA ARG A 205 19.96 -8.75 -5.66
C ARG A 205 19.79 -9.53 -6.97
N GLY A 206 20.82 -10.25 -7.38
CA GLY A 206 20.74 -11.16 -8.52
C GLY A 206 20.16 -10.48 -9.76
N ALA A 207 19.11 -11.05 -10.33
CA ALA A 207 18.41 -10.48 -11.49
C ALA A 207 17.67 -9.17 -11.17
N GLY A 208 17.27 -8.97 -9.91
CA GLY A 208 16.59 -7.75 -9.43
C GLY A 208 17.55 -6.61 -9.03
N TYR A 209 18.87 -6.78 -9.19
CA TYR A 209 19.82 -5.70 -8.90
C TYR A 209 19.56 -4.47 -9.77
N GLY A 210 19.35 -3.32 -9.12
CA GLY A 210 19.00 -2.05 -9.78
C GLY A 210 17.49 -1.81 -9.94
N PHE A 211 16.63 -2.76 -9.52
CA PHE A 211 15.18 -2.61 -9.56
C PHE A 211 14.55 -2.30 -8.19
N THR A 212 15.37 -2.02 -7.19
CA THR A 212 14.99 -1.46 -5.89
C THR A 212 15.65 -0.09 -5.73
N LYS A 213 14.87 0.90 -5.30
CA LYS A 213 15.39 2.23 -4.99
C LYS A 213 14.75 2.76 -3.71
N ASN A 214 15.57 3.07 -2.74
CA ASN A 214 15.20 3.68 -1.47
C ASN A 214 15.65 5.14 -1.42
N SER A 215 14.77 6.01 -0.93
CA SER A 215 15.01 7.44 -0.69
C SER A 215 14.73 7.76 0.78
N PRO A 216 15.66 7.41 1.70
CA PRO A 216 15.48 7.69 3.12
C PRO A 216 15.56 9.19 3.41
N VAL A 217 14.66 9.69 4.26
CA VAL A 217 14.47 11.10 4.64
C VAL A 217 14.78 11.29 6.12
N LEU A 218 15.54 12.31 6.48
CA LEU A 218 15.89 12.56 7.88
C LEU A 218 14.72 13.15 8.68
N PRO A 219 14.65 12.90 10.00
CA PRO A 219 13.68 13.53 10.87
C PRO A 219 13.63 15.06 10.70
N GLY A 220 12.44 15.65 10.74
CA GLY A 220 12.19 17.08 10.57
C GLY A 220 12.16 17.58 9.13
N GLN A 221 12.52 16.76 8.16
CA GLN A 221 12.40 17.11 6.74
C GLN A 221 10.92 17.07 6.29
N GLY A 222 10.62 17.83 5.25
CA GLY A 222 9.23 18.02 4.79
C GLY A 222 9.08 18.03 3.26
N ASP A 223 8.11 18.81 2.79
CA ASP A 223 7.62 18.78 1.41
C ASP A 223 8.72 18.92 0.35
N GLU A 224 9.60 19.90 0.51
CA GLU A 224 10.65 20.20 -0.49
C GLU A 224 11.70 19.08 -0.59
N ASP A 225 11.99 18.43 0.54
CA ASP A 225 12.92 17.29 0.56
C ASP A 225 12.31 16.07 -0.15
N TRP A 226 11.03 15.79 0.11
CA TRP A 226 10.31 14.70 -0.52
C TRP A 226 10.16 14.91 -2.02
N LYS A 227 9.72 16.10 -2.45
CA LYS A 227 9.59 16.43 -3.87
C LYS A 227 10.93 16.26 -4.60
N ARG A 228 12.01 16.84 -4.04
CA ARG A 228 13.36 16.73 -4.61
C ARG A 228 13.80 15.26 -4.76
N LEU A 229 13.54 14.40 -3.77
CA LEU A 229 13.92 12.99 -3.80
C LEU A 229 13.10 12.21 -4.83
N ILE A 230 11.79 12.46 -4.90
CA ILE A 230 10.91 11.83 -5.90
C ILE A 230 11.34 12.22 -7.32
N GLU A 231 11.61 13.51 -7.56
CA GLU A 231 12.06 14.00 -8.87
C GLU A 231 13.44 13.44 -9.25
N ARG A 232 14.35 13.33 -8.29
CA ARG A 232 15.70 12.81 -8.52
C ARG A 232 15.73 11.30 -8.76
N ASP A 233 14.93 10.55 -8.02
CA ASP A 233 15.07 9.09 -7.93
C ASP A 233 13.96 8.34 -8.66
N LEU A 234 12.69 8.70 -8.48
CA LEU A 234 11.56 7.98 -9.09
C LEU A 234 11.38 8.31 -10.57
N PHE A 235 11.49 9.59 -10.95
CA PHE A 235 11.23 10.00 -12.33
C PHE A 235 12.16 9.31 -13.34
N PRO A 236 13.50 9.36 -13.18
CA PRO A 236 14.38 8.67 -14.10
C PRO A 236 14.27 7.15 -14.02
N ALA A 237 13.92 6.62 -12.84
CA ALA A 237 13.70 5.20 -12.68
C ALA A 237 12.52 4.70 -13.53
N PHE A 238 11.38 5.39 -13.50
CA PHE A 238 10.21 4.99 -14.29
C PHE A 238 10.36 5.33 -15.78
N GLU A 239 11.11 6.38 -16.12
CA GLU A 239 11.49 6.64 -17.52
C GLU A 239 12.32 5.49 -18.12
N GLY A 240 13.24 4.92 -17.34
CA GLY A 240 14.05 3.77 -17.75
C GLY A 240 13.27 2.45 -17.73
N PHE A 241 12.50 2.20 -16.68
CA PHE A 241 11.78 0.93 -16.47
C PHE A 241 10.52 0.82 -17.33
N LYS A 242 9.78 1.91 -17.53
CA LYS A 242 8.52 1.97 -18.30
C LYS A 242 7.51 0.95 -17.82
N PRO A 243 6.96 1.10 -16.61
CA PRO A 243 6.01 0.15 -16.05
C PRO A 243 4.78 0.00 -16.94
N GLU A 244 4.17 -1.17 -16.93
CA GLU A 244 2.90 -1.49 -17.62
C GLU A 244 1.70 -1.32 -16.69
N PHE A 245 1.97 -1.25 -15.38
CA PHE A 245 1.00 -1.02 -14.32
C PHE A 245 1.71 -0.36 -13.13
N ILE A 246 1.03 0.56 -12.44
CA ILE A 246 1.54 1.17 -11.21
C ILE A 246 0.67 0.74 -10.02
N LEU A 247 1.31 0.19 -9.01
CA LEU A 247 0.75 -0.09 -7.69
C LEU A 247 1.33 0.90 -6.68
N VAL A 248 0.50 1.38 -5.77
CA VAL A 248 0.92 2.36 -4.76
C VAL A 248 0.58 1.85 -3.37
N SER A 249 1.60 1.68 -2.52
CA SER A 249 1.44 1.59 -1.06
C SER A 249 1.29 3.00 -0.52
N ALA A 250 0.05 3.37 -0.16
CA ALA A 250 -0.33 4.71 0.24
C ALA A 250 -0.47 4.81 1.76
N GLY A 251 0.61 5.19 2.44
CA GLY A 251 0.58 5.59 3.84
C GLY A 251 0.44 7.10 4.00
N PHE A 252 -0.31 7.53 4.98
CA PHE A 252 -0.54 8.96 5.28
C PHE A 252 0.15 9.41 6.58
N ASP A 253 1.05 8.59 7.11
CA ASP A 253 1.73 8.74 8.40
C ASP A 253 3.01 9.61 8.38
N ALA A 254 3.44 10.06 7.20
CA ALA A 254 4.45 11.14 7.09
C ALA A 254 3.85 12.55 7.29
N HIS A 255 2.52 12.67 7.48
CA HIS A 255 1.87 13.96 7.71
C HIS A 255 2.32 14.57 9.04
N ARG A 256 2.61 15.88 9.07
CA ARG A 256 3.08 16.62 10.26
C ARG A 256 2.18 16.51 11.50
N ASP A 257 0.93 16.11 11.34
CA ASP A 257 -0.05 15.92 12.42
C ASP A 257 -0.26 14.42 12.73
N ASP A 258 0.65 13.55 12.29
CA ASP A 258 0.68 12.13 12.63
C ASP A 258 1.83 11.86 13.61
N ASP A 259 1.55 11.12 14.67
CA ASP A 259 2.51 10.90 15.76
C ASP A 259 3.44 9.69 15.51
N MET A 260 3.32 9.03 14.34
CA MET A 260 4.10 7.81 14.04
C MET A 260 5.47 8.10 13.43
N SER A 261 5.76 9.36 13.09
CA SER A 261 7.06 9.76 12.53
C SER A 261 7.44 11.21 12.88
N ASP A 262 8.69 11.56 12.59
CA ASP A 262 9.21 12.93 12.71
C ASP A 262 9.18 13.69 11.37
N ILE A 263 8.60 13.12 10.32
CA ILE A 263 8.48 13.75 9.00
C ILE A 263 7.38 14.83 9.04
N GLN A 264 7.54 15.87 8.23
CA GLN A 264 6.71 17.09 8.31
C GLN A 264 5.97 17.39 7.00
N LEU A 265 5.33 16.36 6.39
CA LEU A 265 4.57 16.58 5.17
C LEU A 265 3.27 17.35 5.42
N SER A 266 2.96 18.22 4.47
CA SER A 266 1.63 18.86 4.38
C SER A 266 0.63 17.99 3.61
N THR A 267 -0.65 18.30 3.75
CA THR A 267 -1.73 17.73 2.91
C THR A 267 -1.48 17.99 1.41
N GLU A 268 -0.95 19.17 1.08
CA GLU A 268 -0.64 19.59 -0.29
C GLU A 268 0.48 18.75 -0.90
N CYS A 269 1.46 18.30 -0.10
CA CYS A 269 2.52 17.43 -0.57
C CYS A 269 1.98 16.06 -1.00
N TYR A 270 1.08 15.45 -0.23
CA TYR A 270 0.40 14.22 -0.63
C TYR A 270 -0.40 14.38 -1.93
N SER A 271 -1.07 15.53 -2.08
CA SER A 271 -1.78 15.84 -3.33
C SER A 271 -0.80 15.94 -4.50
N TRP A 272 0.34 16.60 -4.31
CA TRP A 272 1.39 16.69 -5.32
C TRP A 272 1.95 15.31 -5.69
N ILE A 273 2.30 14.47 -4.70
CA ILE A 273 2.78 13.10 -4.93
C ILE A 273 1.80 12.34 -5.82
N MET A 274 0.53 12.35 -5.46
CA MET A 274 -0.47 11.60 -6.21
C MET A 274 -0.69 12.14 -7.63
N GLN A 275 -0.61 13.46 -7.83
CA GLN A 275 -0.64 14.08 -9.16
C GLN A 275 0.53 13.60 -10.03
N GLN A 276 1.75 13.50 -9.47
CA GLN A 276 2.90 12.97 -10.21
C GLN A 276 2.68 11.50 -10.59
N LEU A 277 2.18 10.68 -9.67
CA LEU A 277 1.94 9.25 -9.93
C LEU A 277 0.85 9.04 -11.00
N VAL A 278 -0.22 9.81 -10.97
CA VAL A 278 -1.26 9.78 -12.02
C VAL A 278 -0.69 10.25 -13.36
N GLY A 279 0.14 11.30 -13.37
CA GLY A 279 0.85 11.76 -14.57
C GLY A 279 1.74 10.66 -15.17
N MET A 280 2.49 9.94 -14.33
CA MET A 280 3.29 8.78 -14.75
C MET A 280 2.42 7.64 -15.26
N ALA A 281 1.29 7.35 -14.60
CA ALA A 281 0.35 6.34 -15.06
C ALA A 281 -0.20 6.66 -16.44
N ASN A 282 -0.59 7.91 -16.69
CA ASN A 282 -1.05 8.35 -18.00
C ASN A 282 0.06 8.22 -19.07
N THR A 283 1.31 8.46 -18.70
CA THR A 283 2.47 8.40 -19.62
C THR A 283 2.85 6.96 -19.97
N TYR A 284 2.93 6.07 -18.99
CA TYR A 284 3.55 4.75 -19.16
C TYR A 284 2.54 3.60 -19.22
N THR A 285 1.42 3.69 -18.47
CA THR A 285 0.52 2.54 -18.25
C THR A 285 -0.86 2.70 -18.92
N GLY A 286 -1.08 3.79 -19.64
CA GLY A 286 -2.42 4.13 -20.16
C GLY A 286 -3.43 4.48 -19.05
N GLY A 287 -2.95 4.98 -17.93
CA GLY A 287 -3.74 5.39 -16.76
C GLY A 287 -3.96 4.29 -15.73
N ARG A 288 -3.41 3.08 -15.92
CA ARG A 288 -3.59 1.96 -14.97
C ARG A 288 -2.76 2.17 -13.72
N ILE A 289 -3.43 2.59 -12.65
CA ILE A 289 -2.86 2.77 -11.32
C ILE A 289 -3.87 2.33 -10.26
N ILE A 290 -3.41 1.58 -9.27
CA ILE A 290 -4.17 1.21 -8.08
C ILE A 290 -3.39 1.65 -6.86
N SER A 291 -4.06 2.39 -5.98
CA SER A 291 -3.52 2.80 -4.69
C SER A 291 -4.17 1.98 -3.58
N VAL A 292 -3.36 1.47 -2.66
CA VAL A 292 -3.76 0.63 -1.53
C VAL A 292 -3.37 1.33 -0.23
N LEU A 293 -4.32 1.48 0.69
CA LEU A 293 -4.09 2.09 2.00
C LEU A 293 -3.13 1.24 2.83
N GLU A 294 -2.10 1.88 3.36
CA GLU A 294 -1.18 1.33 4.35
C GLU A 294 -1.33 2.05 5.69
N GLY A 295 -0.34 2.83 6.13
CA GLY A 295 -0.36 3.62 7.35
C GLY A 295 -1.16 4.91 7.26
N GLY A 296 -1.00 5.74 8.29
CA GLY A 296 -1.75 6.98 8.51
C GLY A 296 -2.69 6.84 9.71
N TYR A 297 -2.35 7.50 10.80
CA TYR A 297 -2.95 7.26 12.13
C TYR A 297 -3.62 8.52 12.69
N SER A 298 -3.44 9.67 12.08
CA SER A 298 -4.13 10.90 12.44
C SER A 298 -5.59 10.87 11.97
N LEU A 299 -6.51 10.37 12.81
CA LEU A 299 -7.95 10.29 12.50
C LEU A 299 -8.53 11.65 12.09
N ARG A 300 -7.92 12.75 12.55
CA ARG A 300 -8.32 14.11 12.18
C ARG A 300 -7.95 14.46 10.73
N ARG A 301 -6.83 13.93 10.22
CA ARG A 301 -6.31 14.27 8.89
C ARG A 301 -6.70 13.27 7.80
N LEU A 302 -6.89 12.02 8.15
CA LEU A 302 -7.26 10.97 7.20
C LEU A 302 -8.46 11.34 6.30
N PRO A 303 -9.54 11.97 6.79
CA PRO A 303 -10.67 12.33 5.93
C PRO A 303 -10.27 13.25 4.77
N GLU A 304 -9.51 14.29 5.06
CA GLU A 304 -9.05 15.26 4.07
C GLU A 304 -8.05 14.64 3.09
N LEU A 305 -7.07 13.88 3.61
CA LEU A 305 -6.04 13.21 2.81
C LEU A 305 -6.65 12.20 1.85
N ALA A 306 -7.56 11.35 2.32
CA ALA A 306 -8.24 10.36 1.49
C ALA A 306 -9.14 11.00 0.42
N ARG A 307 -9.88 12.05 0.77
CA ARG A 307 -10.68 12.81 -0.17
C ARG A 307 -9.83 13.36 -1.30
N ASN A 308 -8.76 14.11 -0.98
CA ASN A 308 -7.88 14.72 -1.98
C ASN A 308 -7.24 13.66 -2.87
N HIS A 309 -6.80 12.55 -2.29
CA HIS A 309 -6.23 11.41 -3.01
C HIS A 309 -7.19 10.85 -4.06
N VAL A 310 -8.45 10.62 -3.69
CA VAL A 310 -9.49 10.10 -4.58
C VAL A 310 -9.91 11.14 -5.62
N GLU A 311 -10.00 12.43 -5.27
CA GLU A 311 -10.28 13.50 -6.23
C GLU A 311 -9.24 13.56 -7.36
N ILE A 312 -7.96 13.34 -7.03
CA ILE A 312 -6.89 13.31 -8.04
C ILE A 312 -7.05 12.10 -8.95
N LEU A 313 -7.37 10.92 -8.44
CA LEU A 313 -7.65 9.73 -9.26
C LEU A 313 -8.85 9.93 -10.20
N LEU A 314 -9.90 10.61 -9.75
CA LEU A 314 -11.10 10.90 -10.54
C LEU A 314 -10.83 11.88 -11.70
N ASN A 315 -9.91 12.81 -11.51
CA ASN A 315 -9.66 13.92 -12.44
C ASN A 315 -8.45 13.71 -13.35
N GLY A 316 -7.61 12.72 -13.04
CA GLY A 316 -6.31 12.45 -13.66
C GLY A 316 -6.24 11.58 -14.91
#